data_39b4703933aa30d3fc915a71a6f4fdd2
#
_entry.id   39b4703933aa30d3fc915a71a6f4fdd2
#
_cell.length_a   1.000
_cell.length_b   1.000
_cell.length_c   1.000
_cell.angle_alpha   90.00
_cell.angle_beta   90.00
_cell.angle_gamma   90.00
#
_symmetry.space_group_name_H-M   'P 1'
#
loop_
_entity.id
_entity.type
_entity.pdbx_description
1 polymer ?
#
loop_
_entity_poly.entity_id
_entity_poly.type
_entity_poly.pdbx_seq_one_letter_code
_entity_poly.pdbx_strand_id
1 'polypeptide(L)' 'MKKVITLEIGNSSWWKNRKYRREAALEIRKLREKNTKVRLLKKYQLDSSNTIVYGDYEIS' A
#
# COMPACT_ATOMS: atom_id res chain seq x y z
N MET A 1 -2.79 -18.26 8.40
CA MET A 1 -3.53 -17.24 9.15
C MET A 1 -3.60 -15.93 8.36
N LYS A 2 -4.78 -15.37 8.18
CA LYS A 2 -4.95 -14.13 7.44
C LYS A 2 -4.63 -12.92 8.30
N LYS A 3 -3.95 -11.96 7.73
CA LYS A 3 -3.55 -10.73 8.41
C LYS A 3 -3.81 -9.54 7.49
N VAL A 4 -4.22 -8.42 8.05
CA VAL A 4 -4.40 -7.18 7.28
C VAL A 4 -3.34 -6.19 7.69
N ILE A 5 -2.68 -5.59 6.70
CA ILE A 5 -1.69 -4.54 6.90
C ILE A 5 -2.05 -3.33 6.06
N THR A 6 -1.61 -2.15 6.49
CA THR A 6 -1.84 -0.90 5.77
C THR A 6 -0.52 -0.36 5.25
N LEU A 7 -0.49 -0.02 3.96
CA LEU A 7 0.69 0.54 3.30
C LEU A 7 0.36 1.89 2.70
N GLU A 8 1.35 2.77 2.64
CA GLU A 8 1.27 4.02 1.90
C GLU A 8 1.61 3.70 0.44
N ILE A 9 0.61 3.77 -0.44
CA ILE A 9 0.73 3.30 -1.83
C ILE A 9 0.75 4.40 -2.87
N GLY A 10 0.52 5.64 -2.48
CA GLY A 10 0.51 6.74 -3.41
C GLY A 10 0.44 8.09 -2.73
N ASN A 11 0.43 9.12 -3.54
CA ASN A 11 0.34 10.50 -3.07
C ASN A 11 -0.34 11.34 -4.14
N SER A 12 -1.19 12.29 -3.75
CA SER A 12 -1.88 13.16 -4.69
C SER A 12 -0.93 14.17 -5.38
N SER A 13 0.23 14.43 -4.76
CA SER A 13 1.29 15.22 -5.41
C SER A 13 2.05 14.33 -6.38
N TRP A 14 2.05 14.66 -7.68
CA TRP A 14 2.60 13.81 -8.72
C TRP A 14 4.09 13.44 -8.51
N TRP A 15 4.90 14.37 -8.01
CA TRP A 15 6.33 14.10 -7.78
C TRP A 15 6.57 13.16 -6.58
N LYS A 16 5.69 13.19 -5.58
CA LYS A 16 5.77 12.31 -4.42
C LYS A 16 5.14 10.96 -4.71
N ASN A 17 4.10 10.95 -5.54
CA ASN A 17 3.38 9.74 -5.89
C ASN A 17 4.30 8.66 -6.48
N ARG A 18 5.23 9.06 -7.33
CA ARG A 18 6.19 8.14 -7.95
C ARG A 18 7.02 7.40 -6.90
N LYS A 19 7.52 8.14 -5.91
CA LYS A 19 8.31 7.58 -4.81
C LYS A 19 7.48 6.62 -3.96
N TYR A 20 6.26 7.03 -3.60
CA TYR A 20 5.35 6.21 -2.79
C TYR A 20 4.99 4.90 -3.48
N ARG A 21 4.68 4.97 -4.77
CA ARG A 21 4.35 3.79 -5.56
C ARG A 21 5.53 2.81 -5.65
N ARG A 22 6.73 3.34 -5.81
CA ARG A 22 7.95 2.55 -5.87
C ARG A 22 8.20 1.80 -4.57
N GLU A 23 8.10 2.52 -3.45
CA GLU A 23 8.29 1.93 -2.12
C GLU A 23 7.23 0.89 -1.80
N ALA A 24 5.98 1.16 -2.15
CA ALA A 24 4.88 0.21 -1.97
C ALA A 24 5.12 -1.07 -2.79
N ALA A 25 5.57 -0.93 -4.02
CA ALA A 25 5.87 -2.09 -4.87
C ALA A 25 6.96 -2.98 -4.25
N LEU A 26 7.99 -2.36 -3.67
CA LEU A 26 9.06 -3.10 -2.98
C LEU A 26 8.54 -3.82 -1.75
N GLU A 27 7.69 -3.17 -0.96
CA GLU A 27 7.09 -3.79 0.23
C GLU A 27 6.19 -4.97 -0.15
N ILE A 28 5.36 -4.80 -1.16
CA ILE A 28 4.48 -5.87 -1.66
C ILE A 28 5.31 -7.05 -2.14
N ARG A 29 6.40 -6.78 -2.84
CA ARG A 29 7.32 -7.83 -3.30
C ARG A 29 7.91 -8.63 -2.15
N LYS A 30 8.36 -7.95 -1.10
CA LYS A 30 8.87 -8.61 0.12
C LYS A 30 7.81 -9.45 0.79
N LEU A 31 6.58 -8.95 0.86
CA LEU A 31 5.46 -9.68 1.44
C LEU A 31 5.13 -10.94 0.65
N ARG A 32 5.18 -10.87 -0.68
CA ARG A 32 4.94 -12.03 -1.54
C ARG A 32 6.01 -13.10 -1.39
N GLU A 33 7.23 -12.72 -1.06
CA GLU A 33 8.31 -13.67 -0.80
C GLU A 33 8.08 -14.46 0.50
N LYS A 34 7.40 -13.83 1.47
CA LYS A 34 7.12 -14.44 2.78
C LYS A 34 5.75 -15.10 2.86
N ASN A 35 4.81 -14.68 2.02
CA ASN A 35 3.42 -15.11 2.06
C ASN A 35 2.99 -15.62 0.69
N THR A 36 2.02 -16.53 0.66
CA THR A 36 1.51 -17.08 -0.59
C THR A 36 0.63 -16.11 -1.36
N LYS A 37 -0.10 -15.26 -0.65
CA LYS A 37 -1.03 -14.30 -1.27
C LYS A 37 -0.96 -12.95 -0.61
N VAL A 38 -0.95 -11.90 -1.44
CA VAL A 38 -1.08 -10.51 -1.02
C VAL A 38 -2.17 -9.90 -1.89
N ARG A 39 -3.23 -9.41 -1.28
CA ARG A 39 -4.40 -8.91 -2.01
C ARG A 39 -4.81 -7.54 -1.49
N LEU A 40 -5.03 -6.58 -2.40
CA LEU A 40 -5.55 -5.27 -2.06
C LEU A 40 -7.04 -5.38 -1.73
N LEU A 41 -7.41 -4.99 -0.51
CA LEU A 41 -8.79 -4.99 -0.06
C LEU A 41 -9.46 -3.63 -0.26
N LYS A 42 -8.75 -2.55 0.09
CA LYS A 42 -9.30 -1.21 0.13
C LYS A 42 -8.22 -0.18 -0.15
N LYS A 43 -8.60 0.89 -0.86
CA LYS A 43 -7.73 2.01 -1.18
C LYS A 43 -8.42 3.30 -0.76
N TYR A 44 -7.75 4.17 0.00
CA TYR A 44 -8.39 5.34 0.58
C TYR A 44 -7.41 6.43 0.99
N GLN A 45 -7.96 7.63 1.25
CA GLN A 45 -7.26 8.74 1.89
C GLN A 45 -7.99 9.04 3.21
N LEU A 46 -7.24 9.35 4.26
CA LEU A 46 -7.84 9.56 5.59
C LEU A 46 -8.64 10.85 5.70
N ASP A 47 -8.16 11.94 5.09
CA ASP A 47 -8.89 13.20 5.06
C ASP A 47 -8.46 14.07 3.89
N SER A 48 -9.16 15.20 3.68
CA SER A 48 -8.92 16.10 2.57
C SER A 48 -7.57 16.83 2.61
N SER A 49 -6.98 16.98 3.79
CA SER A 49 -5.67 17.62 3.94
C SER A 49 -4.52 16.62 3.77
N ASN A 50 -4.82 15.33 3.86
CA ASN A 50 -3.85 14.27 3.73
C ASN A 50 -3.66 13.91 2.26
N THR A 51 -2.45 14.09 1.74
CA THR A 51 -2.12 13.79 0.35
C THR A 51 -1.74 12.32 0.13
N ILE A 52 -1.56 11.56 1.20
CA ILE A 52 -1.13 10.16 1.13
C ILE A 52 -2.30 9.24 0.87
N VAL A 53 -2.14 8.35 -0.10
CA VAL A 53 -3.10 7.30 -0.40
C VAL A 53 -2.66 6.02 0.28
N TYR A 54 -3.57 5.42 1.04
CA TYR A 54 -3.31 4.17 1.76
C TYR A 54 -3.99 2.99 1.07
N GLY A 55 -3.41 1.82 1.25
CA GLY A 55 -4.03 0.59 0.80
C GLY A 55 -3.98 -0.45 1.91
N ASP A 56 -5.12 -1.08 2.18
CA ASP A 56 -5.20 -2.20 3.12
C ASP A 56 -5.04 -3.49 2.32
N TYR A 57 -4.07 -4.31 2.74
CA TYR A 57 -3.75 -5.58 2.07
C TYR A 57 -3.98 -6.74 3.02
N GLU A 58 -4.61 -7.77 2.48
CA GLU A 58 -4.74 -9.06 3.16
C GLU A 58 -3.58 -9.94 2.75
N ILE A 59 -2.88 -10.50 3.72
CA ILE A 59 -1.78 -11.43 3.49
C ILE A 59 -2.09 -12.77 4.14
N SER A 60 -1.74 -13.84 3.44
CA SER A 60 -1.98 -15.20 3.90
C SER A 60 -0.92 -16.20 3.40
#